data_2cee36f6f7f03001f2d23ffd2ed6875d
#
_entry.id   2cee36f6f7f03001f2d23ffd2ed6875d
#
_cell.length_a   1.000
_cell.length_b   1.000
_cell.length_c   1.000
_cell.angle_alpha   90.00
_cell.angle_beta   90.00
_cell.angle_gamma   90.00
#
_symmetry.space_group_name_H-M   'P 1'
#
loop_
_entity.id
_entity.type
_entity.pdbx_description
1 polymer ?
#
loop_
_entity_poly.entity_id
_entity_poly.type
_entity_poly.pdbx_seq_one_letter_code
_entity_poly.pdbx_strand_id
1 'polypeptide(L)'
;MRAGSRAPGPGSRGSRTGGRAWWALAVLMSAVSAVSACSAFGGSSPAMSGGYQIQSDGSPRWPNNAGPMPSTGPATWTFTDDGCRESAKLYFRMVAYAWNKGDASAITNASQPGCRACKDTASRVEDHYQRGGWATGAASSDFTVTKVAQADAAVVGEGVYGVFMTYTFRTPDVYRGGRLTRGHEETQSVVVRLAWSGHNWLVQEVEDQPQEES
;
A
#
# COMPACT_ATOMS: atom_id res chain seq x y z
N MET A 1 12.46 48.55 -26.21
CA MET A 1 11.47 49.62 -26.49
C MET A 1 10.22 49.36 -25.63
N ARG A 2 9.88 50.40 -24.82
CA ARG A 2 8.64 50.70 -24.09
C ARG A 2 8.14 49.61 -23.12
N ALA A 3 8.31 49.70 -21.81
CA ALA A 3 7.86 50.72 -20.82
C ALA A 3 6.34 50.95 -20.82
N GLY A 4 5.72 50.67 -19.70
CA GLY A 4 4.32 50.91 -19.39
C GLY A 4 3.98 50.59 -17.92
N SER A 5 4.43 51.48 -17.03
CA SER A 5 3.98 51.65 -15.65
C SER A 5 2.53 52.08 -15.57
N ARG A 6 1.82 51.68 -14.51
CA ARG A 6 0.96 52.58 -13.69
C ARG A 6 0.32 51.83 -12.48
N ALA A 7 0.69 52.27 -11.31
CA ALA A 7 -0.10 52.30 -10.07
C ALA A 7 -0.61 53.77 -9.92
N PRO A 8 -1.24 54.17 -8.78
CA PRO A 8 -2.19 53.58 -7.87
C PRO A 8 -3.43 54.57 -7.67
N GLY A 9 -4.38 54.25 -6.79
CA GLY A 9 -5.34 55.19 -6.30
C GLY A 9 -6.00 54.79 -4.98
N PRO A 10 -6.11 55.70 -4.03
CA PRO A 10 -6.55 55.44 -2.66
C PRO A 10 -7.89 56.06 -2.33
N GLY A 11 -8.42 55.73 -1.12
CA GLY A 11 -9.51 56.46 -0.45
C GLY A 11 -10.71 55.55 -0.17
N SER A 12 -11.37 55.60 0.93
CA SER A 12 -11.55 56.69 1.90
C SER A 12 -12.11 56.14 3.23
N ARG A 13 -11.77 56.89 4.23
CA ARG A 13 -12.24 56.85 5.61
C ARG A 13 -13.75 57.02 5.76
N GLY A 14 -14.31 56.42 6.82
CA GLY A 14 -15.61 56.76 7.36
C GLY A 14 -15.72 56.36 8.82
N SER A 15 -15.44 57.32 9.70
CA SER A 15 -15.66 57.26 11.15
C SER A 15 -17.07 57.69 11.50
N ARG A 16 -17.60 57.23 12.62
CA ARG A 16 -18.30 57.99 13.71
C ARG A 16 -19.21 57.06 14.49
N THR A 17 -18.86 56.88 15.75
CA THR A 17 -19.32 57.53 16.99
C THR A 17 -20.73 57.18 17.45
N GLY A 18 -20.82 56.68 18.65
CA GLY A 18 -21.67 57.25 19.66
C GLY A 18 -22.70 56.29 20.27
N GLY A 19 -22.67 56.18 21.57
CA GLY A 19 -23.84 55.71 22.27
C GLY A 19 -23.54 55.07 23.64
N ARG A 20 -23.31 55.92 24.66
CA ARG A 20 -23.27 55.53 26.09
C ARG A 20 -24.70 55.42 26.62
N ALA A 21 -24.97 54.46 27.46
CA ALA A 21 -25.86 54.51 28.67
C ALA A 21 -25.94 53.08 29.22
N TRP A 22 -25.39 52.81 30.39
CA TRP A 22 -25.84 52.90 31.74
C TRP A 22 -27.18 52.17 32.01
N TRP A 23 -27.15 51.19 32.87
CA TRP A 23 -27.90 50.90 34.10
C TRP A 23 -27.54 49.50 34.57
N ALA A 24 -26.96 49.25 35.53
CA ALA A 24 -26.91 48.96 36.94
C ALA A 24 -27.87 47.85 37.43
N LEU A 25 -27.28 46.93 38.23
CA LEU A 25 -27.81 46.16 39.36
C LEU A 25 -28.79 44.99 39.11
N ALA A 26 -28.34 43.79 39.40
CA ALA A 26 -28.82 43.02 40.57
C ALA A 26 -28.02 41.70 40.73
N VAL A 27 -27.48 41.57 41.92
CA VAL A 27 -26.86 40.37 42.51
C VAL A 27 -27.94 39.35 42.80
N LEU A 28 -27.76 38.11 42.36
CA LEU A 28 -28.36 36.94 43.01
C LEU A 28 -27.40 35.76 42.88
N MET A 29 -26.75 35.45 44.00
CA MET A 29 -26.00 34.22 44.20
C MET A 29 -26.93 33.03 44.10
N SER A 30 -26.61 32.12 43.18
CA SER A 30 -27.09 30.76 43.28
C SER A 30 -25.88 29.85 42.98
N ALA A 31 -25.34 29.31 44.04
CA ALA A 31 -24.34 28.28 43.99
C ALA A 31 -24.98 27.00 43.43
N VAL A 32 -24.76 26.74 42.18
CA VAL A 32 -25.03 25.44 41.58
C VAL A 32 -23.69 24.72 41.48
N SER A 33 -23.49 23.76 42.38
CA SER A 33 -22.39 22.81 42.34
C SER A 33 -22.50 21.99 41.04
N ALA A 34 -21.78 22.44 40.02
CA ALA A 34 -21.57 21.62 38.84
C ALA A 34 -20.61 20.48 39.22
N VAL A 35 -21.18 19.32 39.49
CA VAL A 35 -20.43 18.07 39.50
C VAL A 35 -19.85 17.89 38.12
N SER A 36 -18.59 18.24 37.93
CA SER A 36 -17.82 17.89 36.76
C SER A 36 -17.62 16.36 36.75
N ALA A 37 -18.58 15.66 36.21
CA ALA A 37 -18.37 14.28 35.77
C ALA A 37 -17.39 14.35 34.57
N CYS A 38 -16.09 14.30 34.86
CA CYS A 38 -15.11 13.90 33.86
C CYS A 38 -15.41 12.45 33.51
N SER A 39 -16.36 12.26 32.61
CA SER A 39 -16.45 11.02 31.85
C SER A 39 -15.19 10.96 31.01
N ALA A 40 -14.20 10.25 31.51
CA ALA A 40 -13.09 9.76 30.70
C ALA A 40 -13.71 8.77 29.70
N PHE A 41 -14.27 9.31 28.63
CA PHE A 41 -14.51 8.53 27.43
C PHE A 41 -13.14 8.20 26.85
N GLY A 42 -12.52 7.16 27.38
CA GLY A 42 -11.53 6.37 26.68
C GLY A 42 -12.24 5.65 25.53
N GLY A 43 -12.79 6.41 24.60
CA GLY A 43 -13.35 5.88 23.39
C GLY A 43 -12.20 5.38 22.54
N SER A 44 -11.94 4.06 22.59
CA SER A 44 -11.18 3.41 21.55
C SER A 44 -11.87 3.76 20.23
N SER A 45 -11.20 4.56 19.38
CA SER A 45 -11.71 4.84 18.05
C SER A 45 -12.07 3.51 17.39
N PRO A 46 -13.27 3.33 16.86
CA PRO A 46 -13.65 2.05 16.27
C PRO A 46 -12.65 1.68 15.20
N ALA A 47 -12.10 0.47 15.28
CA ALA A 47 -11.26 -0.06 14.24
C ALA A 47 -12.08 -0.12 12.94
N MET A 48 -11.65 0.60 11.92
CA MET A 48 -12.28 0.56 10.61
C MET A 48 -11.99 -0.78 9.95
N SER A 49 -12.90 -1.24 9.08
CA SER A 49 -12.66 -2.46 8.30
C SER A 49 -11.38 -2.27 7.46
N GLY A 50 -10.36 -3.11 7.67
CA GLY A 50 -9.01 -2.94 7.12
C GLY A 50 -7.96 -2.62 8.18
N GLY A 51 -8.34 -2.52 9.47
CA GLY A 51 -7.42 -2.43 10.61
C GLY A 51 -6.79 -1.04 10.83
N TYR A 52 -7.19 -0.01 10.09
CA TYR A 52 -6.73 1.35 10.35
C TYR A 52 -7.62 2.07 11.35
N GLN A 53 -7.06 3.09 12.00
CA GLN A 53 -7.76 3.93 12.98
C GLN A 53 -7.91 5.35 12.44
N ILE A 54 -9.01 6.01 12.77
CA ILE A 54 -9.17 7.45 12.51
C ILE A 54 -8.58 8.22 13.68
N GLN A 55 -7.67 9.14 13.40
CA GLN A 55 -7.07 10.03 14.39
C GLN A 55 -8.04 11.18 14.78
N SER A 56 -7.71 11.92 15.82
CA SER A 56 -8.53 13.04 16.29
C SER A 56 -8.68 14.18 15.29
N ASP A 57 -7.77 14.30 14.34
CA ASP A 57 -7.82 15.25 13.22
C ASP A 57 -8.66 14.74 12.02
N GLY A 58 -9.29 13.57 12.15
CA GLY A 58 -10.07 12.94 11.08
C GLY A 58 -9.24 12.16 10.06
N SER A 59 -7.92 12.16 10.15
CA SER A 59 -7.07 11.43 9.23
C SER A 59 -7.00 9.94 9.58
N PRO A 60 -6.98 9.02 8.60
CA PRO A 60 -6.77 7.61 8.87
C PRO A 60 -5.29 7.34 9.12
N ARG A 61 -5.01 6.62 10.21
CA ARG A 61 -3.67 6.16 10.56
C ARG A 61 -3.38 4.83 9.88
N TRP A 62 -2.22 4.75 9.21
CA TRP A 62 -1.71 3.49 8.67
C TRP A 62 -1.57 2.43 9.76
N PRO A 63 -2.17 1.24 9.61
CA PRO A 63 -2.13 0.19 10.63
C PRO A 63 -0.75 -0.45 10.80
N ASN A 64 0.15 -0.33 9.81
CA ASN A 64 1.50 -0.93 9.80
C ASN A 64 1.49 -2.40 10.26
N ASN A 65 0.55 -3.18 9.74
CA ASN A 65 0.31 -4.57 10.11
C ASN A 65 0.80 -5.58 9.06
N ALA A 66 1.86 -5.25 8.34
CA ALA A 66 2.42 -6.10 7.29
C ALA A 66 2.87 -7.49 7.78
N GLY A 67 3.02 -7.66 9.09
CA GLY A 67 3.60 -8.87 9.64
C GLY A 67 5.12 -8.99 9.36
N PRO A 68 5.72 -10.14 9.65
CA PRO A 68 7.11 -10.40 9.29
C PRO A 68 7.26 -10.58 7.77
N MET A 69 8.46 -10.30 7.27
CA MET A 69 8.80 -10.61 5.88
C MET A 69 8.62 -12.12 5.64
N PRO A 70 8.02 -12.53 4.52
CA PRO A 70 7.91 -13.94 4.17
C PRO A 70 9.29 -14.59 4.14
N SER A 71 9.44 -15.69 4.89
CA SER A 71 10.74 -16.38 4.97
C SER A 71 10.96 -17.30 3.78
N THR A 72 12.21 -17.38 3.34
CA THR A 72 12.65 -18.41 2.42
C THR A 72 12.69 -19.77 3.14
N GLY A 73 11.95 -20.75 2.65
CA GLY A 73 12.08 -22.13 3.13
C GLY A 73 13.32 -22.81 2.56
N PRO A 74 13.79 -23.94 3.17
CA PRO A 74 14.97 -24.66 2.67
C PRO A 74 14.89 -25.07 1.19
N ALA A 75 13.68 -25.35 0.69
CA ALA A 75 13.46 -25.74 -0.69
C ALA A 75 13.90 -24.64 -1.68
N THR A 76 13.72 -23.36 -1.36
CA THR A 76 14.08 -22.24 -2.26
C THR A 76 15.59 -22.12 -2.52
N TRP A 77 16.41 -22.81 -1.74
CA TRP A 77 17.87 -22.83 -1.84
C TRP A 77 18.40 -24.06 -2.59
N THR A 78 17.52 -24.83 -3.21
CA THR A 78 17.89 -26.03 -3.97
C THR A 78 17.56 -25.88 -5.44
N PHE A 79 18.45 -26.40 -6.30
CA PHE A 79 18.21 -26.47 -7.74
C PHE A 79 17.33 -27.70 -8.06
N THR A 80 16.05 -27.59 -7.74
CA THR A 80 15.04 -28.62 -7.94
C THR A 80 13.72 -27.99 -8.39
N ASP A 81 12.83 -28.79 -8.96
CA ASP A 81 11.47 -28.33 -9.32
C ASP A 81 10.70 -27.81 -8.11
N ASP A 82 10.88 -28.44 -6.93
CA ASP A 82 10.27 -27.95 -5.69
C ASP A 82 10.84 -26.60 -5.26
N GLY A 83 12.16 -26.41 -5.39
CA GLY A 83 12.81 -25.13 -5.14
C GLY A 83 12.29 -24.03 -6.04
N CYS A 84 12.15 -24.32 -7.33
CA CYS A 84 11.59 -23.42 -8.31
C CYS A 84 10.13 -23.06 -7.98
N ARG A 85 9.30 -24.07 -7.66
CA ARG A 85 7.90 -23.92 -7.29
C ARG A 85 7.70 -23.05 -6.05
N GLU A 86 8.44 -23.33 -4.98
CA GLU A 86 8.34 -22.58 -3.73
C GLU A 86 8.84 -21.14 -3.88
N SER A 87 9.85 -20.91 -4.74
CA SER A 87 10.34 -19.57 -5.04
C SER A 87 9.34 -18.75 -5.84
N ALA A 88 8.59 -19.37 -6.77
CA ALA A 88 7.48 -18.69 -7.46
C ALA A 88 6.39 -18.24 -6.49
N LYS A 89 5.97 -19.11 -5.58
CA LYS A 89 4.98 -18.77 -4.54
C LYS A 89 5.50 -17.68 -3.59
N LEU A 90 6.77 -17.77 -3.20
CA LEU A 90 7.42 -16.79 -2.33
C LEU A 90 7.40 -15.40 -2.96
N TYR A 91 7.66 -15.29 -4.26
CA TYR A 91 7.62 -14.01 -4.97
C TYR A 91 6.28 -13.27 -4.76
N PHE A 92 5.13 -13.94 -4.94
CA PHE A 92 3.83 -13.31 -4.74
C PHE A 92 3.55 -12.93 -3.28
N ARG A 93 4.06 -13.72 -2.32
CA ARG A 93 4.01 -13.33 -0.90
C ARG A 93 4.87 -12.10 -0.62
N MET A 94 6.02 -11.95 -1.30
CA MET A 94 6.88 -10.76 -1.21
C MET A 94 6.19 -9.54 -1.83
N VAL A 95 5.46 -9.70 -2.94
CA VAL A 95 4.64 -8.61 -3.53
C VAL A 95 3.56 -8.14 -2.54
N ALA A 96 2.82 -9.06 -1.92
CA ALA A 96 1.82 -8.71 -0.91
C ALA A 96 2.46 -8.01 0.31
N TYR A 97 3.60 -8.51 0.78
CA TYR A 97 4.37 -7.88 1.86
C TYR A 97 4.82 -6.45 1.48
N ALA A 98 5.37 -6.28 0.27
CA ALA A 98 5.83 -4.99 -0.22
C ALA A 98 4.71 -3.94 -0.21
N TRP A 99 3.51 -4.30 -0.66
CA TRP A 99 2.33 -3.44 -0.58
C TRP A 99 1.94 -3.10 0.86
N ASN A 100 1.92 -4.07 1.76
CA ASN A 100 1.53 -3.84 3.16
C ASN A 100 2.58 -3.04 3.95
N LYS A 101 3.85 -3.15 3.57
CA LYS A 101 4.98 -2.51 4.27
C LYS A 101 5.42 -1.19 3.66
N GLY A 102 5.17 -0.99 2.37
CA GLY A 102 5.76 0.12 1.60
C GLY A 102 7.23 -0.08 1.26
N ASP A 103 7.68 -1.34 1.25
CA ASP A 103 9.07 -1.70 1.01
C ASP A 103 9.20 -2.56 -0.26
N ALA A 104 9.51 -1.92 -1.37
CA ALA A 104 9.68 -2.57 -2.66
C ALA A 104 10.94 -3.45 -2.76
N SER A 105 11.87 -3.35 -1.80
CA SER A 105 13.09 -4.17 -1.79
C SER A 105 12.78 -5.67 -1.71
N ALA A 106 11.65 -6.04 -1.09
CA ALA A 106 11.19 -7.42 -1.06
C ALA A 106 10.98 -8.00 -2.47
N ILE A 107 10.46 -7.20 -3.40
CA ILE A 107 10.24 -7.61 -4.80
C ILE A 107 11.58 -7.65 -5.55
N THR A 108 12.38 -6.60 -5.43
CA THR A 108 13.65 -6.49 -6.17
C THR A 108 14.67 -7.54 -5.76
N ASN A 109 14.70 -7.92 -4.47
CA ASN A 109 15.57 -8.97 -3.97
C ASN A 109 15.15 -10.39 -4.40
N ALA A 110 13.87 -10.59 -4.73
CA ALA A 110 13.33 -11.87 -5.22
C ALA A 110 13.37 -11.98 -6.76
N SER A 111 13.87 -10.97 -7.47
CA SER A 111 13.84 -10.93 -8.94
C SER A 111 15.17 -10.51 -9.55
N GLN A 112 15.34 -10.88 -10.82
CA GLN A 112 16.48 -10.41 -11.62
C GLN A 112 16.31 -8.95 -12.01
N PRO A 113 17.41 -8.19 -12.16
CA PRO A 113 17.36 -6.80 -12.63
C PRO A 113 16.70 -6.61 -14.00
N GLY A 114 16.58 -7.67 -14.80
CA GLY A 114 15.93 -7.67 -16.11
C GLY A 114 14.40 -7.81 -16.05
N CYS A 115 13.83 -8.28 -14.95
CA CYS A 115 12.39 -8.51 -14.81
C CYS A 115 11.59 -7.21 -14.94
N ARG A 116 10.87 -7.05 -16.06
CA ARG A 116 10.08 -5.82 -16.30
C ARG A 116 8.85 -5.78 -15.41
N ALA A 117 8.08 -6.85 -15.36
CA ALA A 117 6.88 -6.92 -14.53
C ALA A 117 7.20 -6.70 -13.02
N CYS A 118 8.36 -7.21 -12.55
CA CYS A 118 8.81 -7.01 -11.18
C CYS A 118 9.15 -5.54 -10.91
N LYS A 119 9.86 -4.87 -11.82
CA LYS A 119 10.20 -3.45 -11.72
C LYS A 119 8.95 -2.58 -11.73
N ASP A 120 8.01 -2.85 -12.62
CA ASP A 120 6.76 -2.10 -12.71
C ASP A 120 5.94 -2.23 -11.43
N THR A 121 5.94 -3.43 -10.82
CA THR A 121 5.27 -3.67 -9.54
C THR A 121 5.98 -2.95 -8.39
N ALA A 122 7.31 -3.05 -8.31
CA ALA A 122 8.12 -2.35 -7.30
C ALA A 122 7.92 -0.83 -7.39
N SER A 123 8.00 -0.26 -8.60
CA SER A 123 7.80 1.17 -8.82
C SER A 123 6.40 1.65 -8.44
N ARG A 124 5.36 0.83 -8.66
CA ARG A 124 3.99 1.17 -8.20
C ARG A 124 3.90 1.25 -6.69
N VAL A 125 4.55 0.34 -5.96
CA VAL A 125 4.62 0.39 -4.50
C VAL A 125 5.35 1.65 -4.05
N GLU A 126 6.56 1.90 -4.56
CA GLU A 126 7.37 3.08 -4.22
C GLU A 126 6.63 4.38 -4.48
N ASP A 127 6.09 4.56 -5.67
CA ASP A 127 5.31 5.75 -6.07
C ASP A 127 4.11 6.01 -5.14
N HIS A 128 3.42 4.94 -4.75
CA HIS A 128 2.27 5.07 -3.86
C HIS A 128 2.66 5.63 -2.50
N TYR A 129 3.73 5.10 -1.91
CA TYR A 129 4.21 5.50 -0.58
C TYR A 129 4.96 6.83 -0.59
N GLN A 130 5.77 7.12 -1.62
CA GLN A 130 6.46 8.41 -1.78
C GLN A 130 5.51 9.59 -1.90
N ARG A 131 4.30 9.36 -2.41
CA ARG A 131 3.25 10.38 -2.50
C ARG A 131 2.35 10.46 -1.26
N GLY A 132 2.81 9.92 -0.13
CA GLY A 132 2.09 9.96 1.14
C GLY A 132 0.90 9.01 1.23
N GLY A 133 0.81 8.03 0.33
CA GLY A 133 -0.15 6.95 0.41
C GLY A 133 0.30 5.85 1.37
N TRP A 134 -0.61 4.95 1.71
CA TRP A 134 -0.32 3.68 2.38
C TRP A 134 -1.29 2.60 1.90
N ALA A 135 -0.93 1.34 2.14
CA ALA A 135 -1.73 0.20 1.76
C ALA A 135 -1.77 -0.84 2.87
N THR A 136 -2.81 -1.67 2.89
CA THR A 136 -2.98 -2.74 3.87
C THR A 136 -3.86 -3.85 3.33
N GLY A 137 -3.71 -5.06 3.87
CA GLY A 137 -4.57 -6.20 3.55
C GLY A 137 -4.27 -6.86 2.21
N ALA A 138 -3.13 -6.55 1.56
CA ALA A 138 -2.65 -7.35 0.44
C ALA A 138 -2.31 -8.77 0.91
N ALA A 139 -2.71 -9.76 0.14
CA ALA A 139 -2.44 -11.17 0.44
C ALA A 139 -2.30 -11.97 -0.86
N SER A 140 -1.66 -13.13 -0.77
CA SER A 140 -1.65 -14.14 -1.82
C SER A 140 -1.73 -15.53 -1.20
N SER A 141 -2.62 -16.36 -1.72
CA SER A 141 -2.97 -17.68 -1.19
C SER A 141 -3.34 -18.65 -2.30
N ASP A 142 -3.76 -19.84 -1.93
CA ASP A 142 -4.38 -20.86 -2.79
C ASP A 142 -3.59 -21.16 -4.06
N PHE A 143 -2.27 -21.29 -3.89
CA PHE A 143 -1.36 -21.56 -4.99
C PHE A 143 -1.54 -22.99 -5.51
N THR A 144 -1.99 -23.13 -6.75
CA THR A 144 -2.06 -24.39 -7.49
C THR A 144 -1.06 -24.37 -8.63
N VAL A 145 0.02 -25.13 -8.50
CA VAL A 145 1.02 -25.30 -9.56
C VAL A 145 0.64 -26.48 -10.42
N THR A 146 0.39 -26.24 -11.69
CA THR A 146 0.00 -27.29 -12.66
C THR A 146 1.19 -27.90 -13.38
N LYS A 147 2.28 -27.11 -13.56
CA LYS A 147 3.46 -27.58 -14.29
C LYS A 147 4.71 -26.80 -13.86
N VAL A 148 5.83 -27.48 -13.78
CA VAL A 148 7.17 -26.89 -13.79
C VAL A 148 7.90 -27.47 -14.99
N ALA A 149 8.50 -26.63 -15.83
CA ALA A 149 9.20 -27.08 -17.01
C ALA A 149 10.41 -26.20 -17.30
N GLN A 150 11.52 -26.82 -17.70
CA GLN A 150 12.65 -26.08 -18.22
C GLN A 150 12.22 -25.28 -19.46
N ALA A 151 12.59 -24.03 -19.51
CA ALA A 151 12.34 -23.18 -20.67
C ALA A 151 13.39 -23.47 -21.77
N ASP A 152 13.05 -23.06 -23.01
CA ASP A 152 13.98 -23.21 -24.13
C ASP A 152 15.23 -22.34 -23.91
N ALA A 153 16.38 -22.97 -23.70
CA ALA A 153 17.65 -22.31 -23.44
C ALA A 153 18.08 -21.38 -24.59
N ALA A 154 17.68 -21.68 -25.83
CA ALA A 154 17.98 -20.84 -26.98
C ALA A 154 17.22 -19.50 -26.95
N VAL A 155 16.11 -19.44 -26.21
CA VAL A 155 15.26 -18.24 -26.10
C VAL A 155 15.56 -17.43 -24.83
N VAL A 156 15.72 -18.11 -23.69
CA VAL A 156 15.76 -17.43 -22.38
C VAL A 156 17.06 -17.70 -21.57
N GLY A 157 17.98 -18.49 -22.09
CA GLY A 157 19.20 -18.89 -21.42
C GLY A 157 19.09 -20.21 -20.65
N GLU A 158 20.24 -20.75 -20.25
CA GLU A 158 20.30 -22.00 -19.48
C GLU A 158 19.82 -21.79 -18.04
N GLY A 159 19.30 -22.86 -17.42
CA GLY A 159 18.87 -22.84 -16.01
C GLY A 159 17.62 -22.02 -15.73
N VAL A 160 16.83 -21.69 -16.76
CA VAL A 160 15.55 -21.01 -16.64
C VAL A 160 14.40 -22.01 -16.67
N TYR A 161 13.46 -21.87 -15.76
CA TYR A 161 12.29 -22.71 -15.62
C TYR A 161 11.01 -21.86 -15.60
N GLY A 162 9.97 -22.37 -16.22
CA GLY A 162 8.62 -21.81 -16.16
C GLY A 162 7.78 -22.57 -15.12
N VAL A 163 7.19 -21.85 -14.18
CA VAL A 163 6.21 -22.37 -13.23
C VAL A 163 4.83 -21.88 -13.69
N PHE A 164 3.99 -22.81 -14.13
CA PHE A 164 2.60 -22.58 -14.52
C PHE A 164 1.73 -22.74 -13.30
N MET A 165 1.03 -21.69 -12.92
CA MET A 165 0.27 -21.72 -11.66
C MET A 165 -0.93 -20.79 -11.70
N THR A 166 -1.92 -21.17 -10.89
CA THR A 166 -3.04 -20.31 -10.51
C THR A 166 -2.90 -19.93 -9.04
N TYR A 167 -3.24 -18.72 -8.68
CA TYR A 167 -3.24 -18.28 -7.30
C TYR A 167 -4.35 -17.25 -7.05
N THR A 168 -4.82 -17.20 -5.82
CA THR A 168 -5.75 -16.18 -5.36
C THR A 168 -4.95 -15.06 -4.71
N PHE A 169 -5.26 -13.83 -5.06
CA PHE A 169 -4.67 -12.67 -4.41
C PHE A 169 -5.75 -11.66 -4.03
N ARG A 170 -5.49 -10.97 -2.94
CA ARG A 170 -6.26 -9.81 -2.53
C ARG A 170 -5.45 -8.55 -2.84
N THR A 171 -6.00 -7.68 -3.68
CA THR A 171 -5.44 -6.34 -3.87
C THR A 171 -5.54 -5.55 -2.56
N PRO A 172 -4.58 -4.68 -2.23
CA PRO A 172 -4.61 -3.94 -0.97
C PRO A 172 -5.77 -2.92 -0.94
N ASP A 173 -6.24 -2.64 0.27
CA ASP A 173 -6.92 -1.38 0.54
C ASP A 173 -5.86 -0.28 0.46
N VAL A 174 -6.06 0.72 -0.39
CA VAL A 174 -5.10 1.82 -0.60
C VAL A 174 -5.69 3.15 -0.18
N TYR A 175 -4.91 3.91 0.61
CA TYR A 175 -5.23 5.27 1.00
C TYR A 175 -4.29 6.24 0.30
N ARG A 176 -4.85 7.29 -0.28
CA ARG A 176 -4.07 8.35 -0.91
C ARG A 176 -4.92 9.61 -1.08
N GLY A 177 -4.37 10.78 -0.78
CA GLY A 177 -5.03 12.06 -1.00
C GLY A 177 -6.38 12.21 -0.30
N GLY A 178 -6.52 11.68 0.92
CA GLY A 178 -7.78 11.73 1.68
C GLY A 178 -8.80 10.66 1.29
N ARG A 179 -8.49 9.80 0.33
CA ARG A 179 -9.42 8.78 -0.18
C ARG A 179 -8.91 7.37 0.10
N LEU A 180 -9.80 6.53 0.62
CA LEU A 180 -9.60 5.09 0.75
C LEU A 180 -10.29 4.37 -0.40
N THR A 181 -9.53 3.54 -1.12
CA THR A 181 -10.05 2.59 -2.13
C THR A 181 -9.93 1.18 -1.57
N ARG A 182 -11.00 0.41 -1.58
CA ARG A 182 -11.02 -0.96 -1.10
C ARG A 182 -10.41 -1.91 -2.11
N GLY A 183 -9.60 -2.83 -1.59
CA GLY A 183 -9.14 -3.97 -2.35
C GLY A 183 -10.23 -5.03 -2.54
N HIS A 184 -10.00 -5.94 -3.44
CA HIS A 184 -10.85 -7.07 -3.75
C HIS A 184 -10.00 -8.31 -3.97
N GLU A 185 -10.65 -9.47 -3.99
CA GLU A 185 -10.00 -10.74 -4.21
C GLU A 185 -10.18 -11.16 -5.68
N GLU A 186 -9.11 -11.69 -6.25
CA GLU A 186 -9.06 -12.17 -7.63
C GLU A 186 -8.26 -13.47 -7.69
N THR A 187 -8.59 -14.31 -8.68
CA THR A 187 -7.81 -15.50 -9.03
C THR A 187 -7.21 -15.31 -10.41
N GLN A 188 -5.91 -15.57 -10.51
CA GLN A 188 -5.16 -15.33 -11.74
C GLN A 188 -4.31 -16.56 -12.10
N SER A 189 -4.23 -16.88 -13.40
CA SER A 189 -3.31 -17.87 -13.95
C SER A 189 -2.10 -17.17 -14.56
N VAL A 190 -0.91 -17.61 -14.18
CA VAL A 190 0.35 -16.99 -14.59
C VAL A 190 1.41 -18.04 -14.97
N VAL A 191 2.36 -17.61 -15.76
CA VAL A 191 3.65 -18.28 -15.90
C VAL A 191 4.71 -17.42 -15.23
N VAL A 192 5.40 -17.97 -14.26
CA VAL A 192 6.56 -17.33 -13.63
C VAL A 192 7.82 -17.97 -14.18
N ARG A 193 8.64 -17.21 -14.89
CA ARG A 193 9.99 -17.67 -15.27
C ARG A 193 10.97 -17.34 -14.16
N LEU A 194 11.71 -18.35 -13.74
CA LEU A 194 12.75 -18.23 -12.72
C LEU A 194 14.07 -18.73 -13.27
N ALA A 195 15.15 -18.05 -12.93
CA ALA A 195 16.50 -18.45 -13.24
C ALA A 195 17.27 -18.81 -11.97
N TRP A 196 18.08 -19.85 -12.04
CA TRP A 196 18.95 -20.25 -10.94
C TRP A 196 20.21 -19.39 -10.91
N SER A 197 20.48 -18.74 -9.77
CA SER A 197 21.64 -17.84 -9.58
C SER A 197 22.91 -18.56 -9.12
N GLY A 198 22.87 -19.89 -8.94
CA GLY A 198 23.91 -20.67 -8.29
C GLY A 198 23.61 -21.00 -6.82
N HIS A 199 22.70 -20.27 -6.18
CA HIS A 199 22.36 -20.47 -4.76
C HIS A 199 20.89 -20.23 -4.43
N ASN A 200 20.15 -19.52 -5.29
CA ASN A 200 18.71 -19.30 -5.14
C ASN A 200 18.04 -19.07 -6.50
N TRP A 201 16.72 -19.19 -6.53
CA TRP A 201 15.90 -18.86 -7.67
C TRP A 201 15.52 -17.40 -7.66
N LEU A 202 15.66 -16.72 -8.81
CA LEU A 202 15.25 -15.33 -9.00
C LEU A 202 14.23 -15.24 -10.13
N VAL A 203 13.16 -14.48 -9.91
CA VAL A 203 12.14 -14.25 -10.94
C VAL A 203 12.74 -13.46 -12.09
N GLN A 204 12.70 -14.03 -13.29
CA GLN A 204 13.15 -13.40 -14.52
C GLN A 204 12.00 -12.65 -15.21
N GLU A 205 10.79 -13.21 -15.17
CA GLU A 205 9.59 -12.58 -15.74
C GLU A 205 8.32 -13.20 -15.14
N VAL A 206 7.23 -12.44 -15.16
CA VAL A 206 5.87 -12.90 -14.82
C VAL A 206 4.96 -12.55 -15.98
N GLU A 207 4.26 -13.54 -16.51
CA GLU A 207 3.35 -13.39 -17.65
C GLU A 207 1.96 -13.92 -17.28
N ASP A 208 0.94 -13.17 -17.66
CA ASP A 208 -0.44 -13.63 -17.52
C ASP A 208 -0.70 -14.77 -18.54
N GLN A 209 -1.34 -15.83 -18.07
CA GLN A 209 -1.85 -16.84 -18.99
C GLN A 209 -3.23 -16.40 -19.51
N PRO A 210 -3.45 -16.39 -20.82
CA PRO A 210 -4.81 -16.27 -21.34
C PRO A 210 -5.67 -17.38 -20.74
N GLN A 211 -6.82 -17.02 -20.18
CA GLN A 211 -7.81 -18.04 -19.81
C GLN A 211 -8.32 -18.65 -21.12
N GLU A 212 -8.10 -19.95 -21.30
CA GLU A 212 -8.78 -20.68 -22.36
C GLU A 212 -10.28 -20.63 -22.03
N GLU A 213 -11.02 -19.87 -22.83
CA GLU A 213 -12.48 -19.87 -22.77
C GLU A 213 -12.96 -21.30 -23.07
N SER A 214 -13.55 -21.93 -22.07
CA SER A 214 -14.11 -23.30 -22.13
C SER A 214 -15.48 -23.28 -22.76
#